data_105c14f5b0f058fe5c37b6eb82048f6a
#
_entry.id   105c14f5b0f058fe5c37b6eb82048f6a
#
_cell.length_a   1.000
_cell.length_b   1.000
_cell.length_c   1.000
_cell.angle_alpha   90.00
_cell.angle_beta   90.00
_cell.angle_gamma   90.00
#
_symmetry.space_group_name_H-M   'P 1'
#
loop_
_entity.id
_entity.type
_entity.pdbx_description
1 polymer ?
#
loop_
_entity_poly.entity_id
_entity_poly.type
_entity_poly.pdbx_seq_one_letter_code
_entity_poly.pdbx_strand_id
1 'polypeptide(L)'
;QQAFRYPTPLTACLGYFDGLHIGHQALIQTAKRLGQPIAVVTFDRNPKKSRSDQLLTPLSVKKELLESWGVDVLIILQFNDYVEKLSPSAFLDHLFIFGITSLVFGDDFRFGHHALGDKDTIFKDARFASHLVTTQTYATQKISSSTLLNLLSLGQVETVRQQLGRPYQVRGYVGHGLKKGTELGYPTANVVLEEPFYLPKNGVYMTRFWVDGTAYFSLASLGYHPTVANLSKPSLEVHVLDFQGNLYEKHVYVDFLGYLREEQKFASLADLVRQMDQDKATALARKKDVFTT
;
A
#
# COMPACT_ATOMS: atom_id res chain seq x y z
N GLN A 1 -36.40 -6.83 -7.83
CA GLN A 1 -35.18 -7.23 -8.53
C GLN A 1 -34.60 -8.43 -7.82
N GLN A 2 -34.37 -9.52 -8.55
CA GLN A 2 -33.70 -10.71 -8.00
C GLN A 2 -32.27 -10.29 -7.60
N ALA A 3 -31.88 -10.55 -6.34
CA ALA A 3 -30.52 -10.26 -5.88
C ALA A 3 -29.53 -11.11 -6.69
N PHE A 4 -28.44 -10.49 -7.17
CA PHE A 4 -27.38 -11.23 -7.87
C PHE A 4 -26.75 -12.23 -6.90
N ARG A 5 -26.64 -13.49 -7.34
CA ARG A 5 -25.93 -14.56 -6.63
C ARG A 5 -24.81 -15.09 -7.50
N TYR A 6 -23.62 -15.19 -6.94
CA TYR A 6 -22.50 -15.80 -7.65
C TYR A 6 -22.80 -17.29 -7.94
N PRO A 7 -22.47 -17.80 -9.15
CA PRO A 7 -22.95 -19.11 -9.60
C PRO A 7 -22.36 -20.31 -8.83
N THR A 8 -21.20 -20.14 -8.22
CA THR A 8 -20.53 -21.16 -7.41
C THR A 8 -20.32 -20.69 -5.98
N PRO A 9 -20.28 -21.59 -4.97
CA PRO A 9 -19.96 -21.20 -3.60
C PRO A 9 -18.62 -20.50 -3.52
N LEU A 10 -18.55 -19.40 -2.75
CA LEU A 10 -17.38 -18.58 -2.54
C LEU A 10 -16.82 -18.70 -1.12
N THR A 11 -15.49 -18.66 -1.01
CA THR A 11 -14.80 -18.37 0.25
C THR A 11 -14.46 -16.89 0.30
N ALA A 12 -14.97 -16.15 1.30
CA ALA A 12 -14.69 -14.72 1.44
C ALA A 12 -13.70 -14.42 2.55
N CYS A 13 -12.65 -13.67 2.21
CA CYS A 13 -11.76 -13.03 3.16
C CYS A 13 -12.36 -11.67 3.55
N LEU A 14 -12.54 -11.44 4.87
CA LEU A 14 -13.17 -10.23 5.40
C LEU A 14 -12.13 -9.27 5.97
N GLY A 15 -12.16 -7.99 5.54
CA GLY A 15 -11.25 -6.97 6.04
C GLY A 15 -11.27 -5.68 5.22
N TYR A 16 -10.57 -4.65 5.71
CA TYR A 16 -10.39 -3.42 4.93
C TYR A 16 -9.28 -3.54 3.89
N PHE A 17 -8.29 -4.40 4.12
CA PHE A 17 -7.20 -4.71 3.19
C PHE A 17 -6.38 -3.48 2.75
N ASP A 18 -6.17 -2.51 3.64
CA ASP A 18 -5.24 -1.42 3.39
C ASP A 18 -3.81 -1.85 3.76
N GLY A 19 -2.87 -1.60 2.85
CA GLY A 19 -1.49 -2.07 2.96
C GLY A 19 -1.27 -3.48 2.42
N LEU A 20 -2.26 -4.36 2.42
CA LEU A 20 -2.11 -5.76 1.98
C LEU A 20 -0.88 -6.43 2.60
N HIS A 21 -0.75 -6.29 3.93
CA HIS A 21 0.35 -6.80 4.73
C HIS A 21 0.30 -8.33 4.90
N ILE A 22 1.36 -8.92 5.48
CA ILE A 22 1.46 -10.39 5.63
C ILE A 22 0.28 -11.00 6.41
N GLY A 23 -0.36 -10.25 7.31
CA GLY A 23 -1.61 -10.68 7.96
C GLY A 23 -2.77 -10.85 6.96
N HIS A 24 -2.92 -9.95 5.99
CA HIS A 24 -3.91 -10.09 4.92
C HIS A 24 -3.54 -11.24 3.96
N GLN A 25 -2.24 -11.43 3.69
CA GLN A 25 -1.76 -12.56 2.89
C GLN A 25 -2.11 -13.89 3.56
N ALA A 26 -2.01 -13.98 4.88
CA ALA A 26 -2.38 -15.18 5.65
C ALA A 26 -3.86 -15.54 5.51
N LEU A 27 -4.77 -14.53 5.44
CA LEU A 27 -6.19 -14.76 5.16
C LEU A 27 -6.38 -15.41 3.79
N ILE A 28 -5.75 -14.82 2.75
CA ILE A 28 -5.86 -15.32 1.37
C ILE A 28 -5.24 -16.71 1.24
N GLN A 29 -4.09 -16.95 1.87
CA GLN A 29 -3.47 -18.29 1.88
C GLN A 29 -4.35 -19.34 2.57
N THR A 30 -5.08 -18.94 3.61
CA THR A 30 -6.06 -19.82 4.26
C THR A 30 -7.23 -20.12 3.32
N ALA A 31 -7.78 -19.10 2.65
CA ALA A 31 -8.85 -19.26 1.68
C ALA A 31 -8.45 -20.19 0.51
N LYS A 32 -7.21 -20.07 0.00
CA LYS A 32 -6.69 -20.94 -1.07
C LYS A 32 -6.74 -22.42 -0.71
N ARG A 33 -6.46 -22.78 0.53
CA ARG A 33 -6.48 -24.17 1.00
C ARG A 33 -7.87 -24.79 1.03
N LEU A 34 -8.93 -23.97 0.98
CA LEU A 34 -10.32 -24.45 1.00
C LEU A 34 -10.81 -24.87 -0.39
N GLY A 35 -10.09 -24.54 -1.46
CA GLY A 35 -10.35 -25.02 -2.83
C GLY A 35 -11.58 -24.42 -3.51
N GLN A 36 -12.23 -23.42 -2.93
CA GLN A 36 -13.32 -22.65 -3.55
C GLN A 36 -12.76 -21.37 -4.19
N PRO A 37 -13.46 -20.76 -5.17
CA PRO A 37 -13.12 -19.43 -5.64
C PRO A 37 -13.09 -18.42 -4.48
N ILE A 38 -12.11 -17.52 -4.52
CA ILE A 38 -11.80 -16.62 -3.42
C ILE A 38 -12.42 -15.25 -3.68
N ALA A 39 -13.24 -14.79 -2.74
CA ALA A 39 -13.70 -13.41 -2.68
C ALA A 39 -12.93 -12.63 -1.60
N VAL A 40 -12.65 -11.36 -1.86
CA VAL A 40 -12.25 -10.39 -0.84
C VAL A 40 -13.37 -9.39 -0.67
N VAL A 41 -13.86 -9.22 0.56
CA VAL A 41 -14.87 -8.24 0.90
C VAL A 41 -14.19 -7.06 1.61
N THR A 42 -14.27 -5.89 1.01
CA THR A 42 -13.64 -4.66 1.50
C THR A 42 -14.58 -3.46 1.36
N PHE A 43 -14.15 -2.30 1.85
CA PHE A 43 -14.88 -1.05 1.70
C PHE A 43 -14.14 -0.10 0.73
N ASP A 44 -14.88 0.80 0.10
CA ASP A 44 -14.35 1.86 -0.75
C ASP A 44 -13.53 2.88 0.06
N ARG A 45 -13.85 3.08 1.33
CA ARG A 45 -13.15 3.95 2.28
C ARG A 45 -13.02 3.28 3.65
N ASN A 46 -12.08 3.76 4.48
CA ASN A 46 -11.90 3.21 5.82
C ASN A 46 -13.05 3.65 6.75
N PRO A 47 -13.86 2.71 7.28
CA PRO A 47 -14.95 3.03 8.19
C PRO A 47 -14.51 3.71 9.49
N LYS A 48 -13.25 3.52 9.92
CA LYS A 48 -12.69 4.04 11.18
C LYS A 48 -12.00 5.38 11.04
N LYS A 49 -11.79 5.88 9.81
CA LYS A 49 -11.05 7.13 9.58
C LYS A 49 -11.99 8.22 9.08
N SER A 50 -12.09 9.31 9.84
CA SER A 50 -12.58 10.57 9.33
C SER A 50 -11.52 11.18 8.39
N ARG A 51 -11.76 11.12 7.07
CA ARG A 51 -11.19 12.01 6.04
C ARG A 51 -9.68 12.07 5.80
N SER A 52 -8.89 11.05 6.06
CA SER A 52 -7.59 10.97 5.39
C SER A 52 -7.78 10.32 4.02
N ASP A 53 -7.65 11.07 2.95
CA ASP A 53 -7.74 10.56 1.56
C ASP A 53 -6.53 9.72 1.18
N GLN A 54 -5.47 9.70 2.02
CA GLN A 54 -4.24 8.96 1.76
C GLN A 54 -4.33 7.51 2.23
N LEU A 55 -3.98 6.59 1.33
CA LEU A 55 -4.03 5.15 1.54
C LEU A 55 -2.64 4.53 1.41
N LEU A 56 -2.39 3.47 2.16
CA LEU A 56 -1.22 2.61 1.93
C LEU A 56 -1.31 1.93 0.57
N THR A 57 -2.51 1.51 0.21
CA THR A 57 -2.78 0.79 -1.03
C THR A 57 -4.06 1.33 -1.65
N PRO A 58 -3.96 2.30 -2.58
CA PRO A 58 -5.08 2.76 -3.39
C PRO A 58 -5.80 1.61 -4.10
N LEU A 59 -7.05 1.85 -4.52
CA LEU A 59 -7.92 0.78 -5.01
C LEU A 59 -7.38 0.07 -6.26
N SER A 60 -6.73 0.80 -7.17
CA SER A 60 -6.10 0.23 -8.37
C SER A 60 -5.02 -0.78 -7.98
N VAL A 61 -4.12 -0.37 -7.09
CA VAL A 61 -3.03 -1.22 -6.55
C VAL A 61 -3.57 -2.41 -5.77
N LYS A 62 -4.64 -2.19 -4.99
CA LYS A 62 -5.32 -3.27 -4.25
C LYS A 62 -5.86 -4.33 -5.20
N LYS A 63 -6.52 -3.92 -6.30
CA LYS A 63 -7.03 -4.83 -7.32
C LYS A 63 -5.94 -5.70 -7.93
N GLU A 64 -4.86 -5.08 -8.42
CA GLU A 64 -3.75 -5.79 -9.06
C GLU A 64 -3.04 -6.75 -8.11
N LEU A 65 -2.77 -6.34 -6.87
CA LEU A 65 -2.15 -7.22 -5.88
C LEU A 65 -3.05 -8.40 -5.52
N LEU A 66 -4.35 -8.19 -5.31
CA LEU A 66 -5.29 -9.27 -5.00
C LEU A 66 -5.42 -10.24 -6.16
N GLU A 67 -5.51 -9.74 -7.40
CA GLU A 67 -5.52 -10.57 -8.61
C GLU A 67 -4.24 -11.40 -8.73
N SER A 68 -3.06 -10.77 -8.54
CA SER A 68 -1.77 -11.49 -8.55
C SER A 68 -1.67 -12.55 -7.44
N TRP A 69 -2.43 -12.40 -6.37
CA TRP A 69 -2.54 -13.38 -5.30
C TRP A 69 -3.65 -14.43 -5.55
N GLY A 70 -4.26 -14.45 -6.73
CA GLY A 70 -5.26 -15.42 -7.13
C GLY A 70 -6.61 -15.24 -6.43
N VAL A 71 -7.01 -14.00 -6.17
CA VAL A 71 -8.37 -13.64 -5.75
C VAL A 71 -9.24 -13.53 -7.00
N ASP A 72 -10.36 -14.24 -7.02
CA ASP A 72 -11.25 -14.31 -8.16
C ASP A 72 -12.28 -13.17 -8.17
N VAL A 73 -12.70 -12.71 -7.00
CA VAL A 73 -13.77 -11.71 -6.85
C VAL A 73 -13.37 -10.65 -5.81
N LEU A 74 -13.46 -9.39 -6.18
CA LEU A 74 -13.33 -8.27 -5.24
C LEU A 74 -14.68 -7.59 -5.05
N ILE A 75 -15.25 -7.74 -3.85
CA ILE A 75 -16.51 -7.13 -3.44
C ILE A 75 -16.18 -5.84 -2.67
N ILE A 76 -16.52 -4.71 -3.29
CA ILE A 76 -16.30 -3.39 -2.70
C ILE A 76 -17.63 -2.87 -2.18
N LEU A 77 -17.77 -2.77 -0.88
CA LEU A 77 -18.94 -2.19 -0.23
C LEU A 77 -18.78 -0.67 -0.18
N GLN A 78 -19.70 0.06 -0.77
CA GLN A 78 -19.76 1.51 -0.63
C GLN A 78 -20.18 1.86 0.80
N PHE A 79 -19.26 2.46 1.57
CA PHE A 79 -19.54 2.83 2.96
C PHE A 79 -20.39 4.10 3.01
N ASN A 80 -21.72 3.90 3.07
CA ASN A 80 -22.74 4.93 3.15
C ASN A 80 -23.62 4.69 4.38
N ASP A 81 -24.60 5.57 4.62
CA ASP A 81 -25.50 5.51 5.78
C ASP A 81 -26.26 4.17 5.88
N TYR A 82 -26.55 3.51 4.77
CA TYR A 82 -27.19 2.20 4.76
C TYR A 82 -26.25 1.13 5.28
N VAL A 83 -25.02 1.05 4.71
CA VAL A 83 -24.02 0.06 5.10
C VAL A 83 -23.54 0.28 6.55
N GLU A 84 -23.39 1.54 6.97
CA GLU A 84 -23.02 1.88 8.35
C GLU A 84 -24.04 1.39 9.37
N LYS A 85 -25.34 1.41 9.02
CA LYS A 85 -26.44 1.01 9.90
C LYS A 85 -26.83 -0.45 9.82
N LEU A 86 -26.16 -1.25 8.97
CA LEU A 86 -26.43 -2.69 8.88
C LEU A 86 -26.15 -3.39 10.20
N SER A 87 -27.14 -4.10 10.71
CA SER A 87 -26.91 -5.01 11.84
C SER A 87 -25.90 -6.11 11.45
N PRO A 88 -25.20 -6.72 12.42
CA PRO A 88 -24.32 -7.86 12.12
C PRO A 88 -25.02 -8.97 11.34
N SER A 89 -26.26 -9.30 11.72
CA SER A 89 -27.07 -10.30 11.02
C SER A 89 -27.35 -9.90 9.57
N ALA A 90 -27.81 -8.66 9.33
CA ALA A 90 -28.10 -8.18 7.96
C ALA A 90 -26.85 -8.16 7.08
N PHE A 91 -25.69 -7.85 7.64
CA PHE A 91 -24.42 -7.94 6.93
C PHE A 91 -24.12 -9.38 6.48
N LEU A 92 -24.26 -10.35 7.38
CA LEU A 92 -24.09 -11.77 7.06
C LEU A 92 -25.15 -12.27 6.06
N ASP A 93 -26.39 -11.81 6.15
CA ASP A 93 -27.45 -12.12 5.18
C ASP A 93 -27.06 -11.70 3.76
N HIS A 94 -26.51 -10.50 3.59
CA HIS A 94 -26.04 -10.05 2.28
C HIS A 94 -24.91 -10.92 1.72
N LEU A 95 -23.96 -11.31 2.56
CA LEU A 95 -22.89 -12.21 2.14
C LEU A 95 -23.43 -13.58 1.68
N PHE A 96 -24.37 -14.15 2.44
CA PHE A 96 -24.97 -15.44 2.12
C PHE A 96 -25.80 -15.38 0.82
N ILE A 97 -26.61 -14.33 0.65
CA ILE A 97 -27.40 -14.11 -0.57
C ILE A 97 -26.49 -13.98 -1.78
N PHE A 98 -25.34 -13.33 -1.66
CA PHE A 98 -24.36 -13.19 -2.74
C PHE A 98 -23.74 -14.55 -3.16
N GLY A 99 -23.78 -15.58 -2.30
CA GLY A 99 -23.25 -16.92 -2.59
C GLY A 99 -22.00 -17.29 -1.79
N ILE A 100 -21.67 -16.50 -0.76
CA ILE A 100 -20.58 -16.83 0.15
C ILE A 100 -21.05 -17.91 1.10
N THR A 101 -20.25 -18.97 1.23
CA THR A 101 -20.51 -20.11 2.12
C THR A 101 -19.39 -20.38 3.12
N SER A 102 -18.22 -19.80 2.88
CA SER A 102 -17.06 -19.89 3.79
C SER A 102 -16.52 -18.51 4.09
N LEU A 103 -16.16 -18.25 5.35
CA LEU A 103 -15.62 -16.97 5.82
C LEU A 103 -14.23 -17.18 6.42
N VAL A 104 -13.27 -16.36 5.98
CA VAL A 104 -11.91 -16.30 6.52
C VAL A 104 -11.68 -14.90 7.08
N PHE A 105 -11.36 -14.79 8.36
CA PHE A 105 -11.26 -13.51 9.06
C PHE A 105 -10.23 -13.55 10.19
N GLY A 106 -9.74 -12.36 10.57
CA GLY A 106 -8.83 -12.19 11.71
C GLY A 106 -9.58 -12.17 13.04
N ASP A 107 -8.87 -12.47 14.11
CA ASP A 107 -9.40 -12.49 15.49
C ASP A 107 -9.90 -11.11 15.98
N ASP A 108 -9.44 -10.03 15.35
CA ASP A 108 -9.83 -8.65 15.65
C ASP A 108 -10.87 -8.08 14.67
N PHE A 109 -11.36 -8.89 13.73
CA PHE A 109 -12.35 -8.43 12.76
C PHE A 109 -13.66 -8.02 13.47
N ARG A 110 -14.15 -6.84 13.10
CA ARG A 110 -15.41 -6.27 13.58
C ARG A 110 -16.23 -5.78 12.40
N PHE A 111 -17.55 -5.93 12.48
CA PHE A 111 -18.48 -5.56 11.42
C PHE A 111 -19.85 -5.17 11.94
N GLY A 112 -20.69 -4.66 11.02
CA GLY A 112 -22.03 -4.21 11.35
C GLY A 112 -22.06 -2.90 12.13
N HIS A 113 -23.26 -2.43 12.42
CA HIS A 113 -23.49 -1.15 13.10
C HIS A 113 -22.73 -1.05 14.42
N HIS A 114 -22.00 0.03 14.62
CA HIS A 114 -21.12 0.25 15.78
C HIS A 114 -20.10 -0.88 16.04
N ALA A 115 -19.73 -1.65 15.01
CA ALA A 115 -18.80 -2.77 15.13
C ALA A 115 -19.25 -3.84 16.16
N LEU A 116 -20.55 -4.04 16.31
CA LEU A 116 -21.14 -5.00 17.24
C LEU A 116 -20.94 -6.46 16.84
N GLY A 117 -20.73 -6.74 15.55
CA GLY A 117 -20.40 -8.07 15.05
C GLY A 117 -18.93 -8.40 15.28
N ASP A 118 -18.65 -9.61 15.69
CA ASP A 118 -17.33 -10.14 15.95
C ASP A 118 -17.20 -11.61 15.51
N LYS A 119 -16.08 -12.25 15.86
CA LYS A 119 -15.84 -13.66 15.57
C LYS A 119 -16.92 -14.59 16.14
N ASP A 120 -17.42 -14.32 17.35
CA ASP A 120 -18.41 -15.17 18.00
C ASP A 120 -19.77 -15.06 17.29
N THR A 121 -20.09 -13.88 16.77
CA THR A 121 -21.26 -13.66 15.90
C THR A 121 -21.17 -14.50 14.62
N ILE A 122 -19.99 -14.57 14.01
CA ILE A 122 -19.77 -15.38 12.79
C ILE A 122 -19.85 -16.87 13.12
N PHE A 123 -19.21 -17.33 14.19
CA PHE A 123 -19.21 -18.75 14.57
C PHE A 123 -20.61 -19.29 14.94
N LYS A 124 -21.51 -18.42 15.39
CA LYS A 124 -22.91 -18.79 15.67
C LYS A 124 -23.78 -18.94 14.43
N ASP A 125 -23.34 -18.44 13.29
CA ASP A 125 -24.10 -18.49 12.06
C ASP A 125 -23.75 -19.77 11.27
N ALA A 126 -24.57 -20.79 11.43
CA ALA A 126 -24.37 -22.12 10.84
C ALA A 126 -24.42 -22.15 9.30
N ARG A 127 -24.76 -21.04 8.65
CA ARG A 127 -24.76 -20.92 7.17
C ARG A 127 -23.35 -20.88 6.57
N PHE A 128 -22.34 -20.54 7.41
CA PHE A 128 -20.95 -20.36 6.96
C PHE A 128 -20.01 -21.38 7.60
N ALA A 129 -19.12 -21.94 6.78
CA ALA A 129 -17.90 -22.55 7.29
C ALA A 129 -16.93 -21.41 7.69
N SER A 130 -16.57 -21.35 8.98
CA SER A 130 -15.86 -20.19 9.58
C SER A 130 -14.41 -20.53 9.91
N HIS A 131 -13.47 -19.75 9.41
CA HIS A 131 -12.03 -19.97 9.54
C HIS A 131 -11.36 -18.74 10.16
N LEU A 132 -10.93 -18.88 11.39
CA LEU A 132 -10.21 -17.85 12.12
C LEU A 132 -8.71 -17.91 11.78
N VAL A 133 -8.13 -16.77 11.45
CA VAL A 133 -6.68 -16.60 11.27
C VAL A 133 -6.16 -15.73 12.40
N THR A 134 -5.18 -16.25 13.13
CA THR A 134 -4.54 -15.53 14.23
C THR A 134 -3.80 -14.31 13.70
N THR A 135 -3.91 -13.20 14.42
CA THR A 135 -3.20 -11.95 14.13
C THR A 135 -1.70 -12.21 13.98
N GLN A 136 -1.14 -11.73 12.88
CA GLN A 136 0.31 -11.79 12.66
C GLN A 136 1.00 -10.69 13.46
N THR A 137 2.14 -11.03 14.03
CA THR A 137 2.99 -10.11 14.81
C THR A 137 4.38 -10.01 14.20
N TYR A 138 5.00 -8.86 14.36
CA TYR A 138 6.41 -8.63 14.06
C TYR A 138 7.07 -8.04 15.31
N ALA A 139 8.13 -8.72 15.82
CA ALA A 139 8.82 -8.34 17.05
C ALA A 139 7.85 -8.00 18.21
N THR A 140 6.86 -8.87 18.45
CA THR A 140 5.79 -8.75 19.48
C THR A 140 4.69 -7.72 19.19
N GLN A 141 4.86 -6.85 18.19
CA GLN A 141 3.83 -5.87 17.81
C GLN A 141 2.88 -6.43 16.76
N LYS A 142 1.59 -6.12 16.91
CA LYS A 142 0.59 -6.46 15.91
C LYS A 142 0.86 -5.75 14.59
N ILE A 143 0.84 -6.50 13.49
CA ILE A 143 0.89 -5.95 12.15
C ILE A 143 -0.49 -5.43 11.78
N SER A 144 -0.58 -4.15 11.41
CA SER A 144 -1.82 -3.49 11.02
C SER A 144 -1.54 -2.29 10.11
N SER A 145 -2.54 -1.82 9.36
CA SER A 145 -2.41 -0.59 8.57
C SER A 145 -1.97 0.62 9.42
N SER A 146 -2.45 0.74 10.66
CA SER A 146 -2.05 1.84 11.55
C SER A 146 -0.58 1.75 11.96
N THR A 147 -0.08 0.54 12.26
CA THR A 147 1.34 0.33 12.55
C THR A 147 2.22 0.68 11.35
N LEU A 148 1.81 0.26 10.14
CA LEU A 148 2.52 0.58 8.91
C LEU A 148 2.57 2.08 8.62
N LEU A 149 1.46 2.80 8.81
CA LEU A 149 1.41 4.25 8.67
C LEU A 149 2.37 4.95 9.65
N ASN A 150 2.41 4.49 10.90
CA ASN A 150 3.34 5.02 11.89
C ASN A 150 4.81 4.76 11.49
N LEU A 151 5.15 3.56 11.04
CA LEU A 151 6.49 3.22 10.57
C LEU A 151 6.91 4.07 9.36
N LEU A 152 6.01 4.28 8.40
CA LEU A 152 6.26 5.17 7.26
C LEU A 152 6.48 6.62 7.70
N SER A 153 5.69 7.13 8.65
CA SER A 153 5.87 8.49 9.18
C SER A 153 7.19 8.69 9.91
N LEU A 154 7.84 7.62 10.33
CA LEU A 154 9.17 7.60 10.94
C LEU A 154 10.29 7.29 9.93
N GLY A 155 9.97 7.03 8.65
CA GLY A 155 10.92 6.66 7.61
C GLY A 155 11.44 5.22 7.68
N GLN A 156 10.82 4.36 8.50
CA GLN A 156 11.25 2.97 8.75
C GLN A 156 10.77 2.02 7.63
N VAL A 157 11.13 2.32 6.39
CA VAL A 157 10.66 1.60 5.19
C VAL A 157 11.16 0.16 5.12
N GLU A 158 12.31 -0.14 5.73
CA GLU A 158 12.85 -1.50 5.84
C GLU A 158 11.94 -2.39 6.71
N THR A 159 11.49 -1.88 7.85
CA THR A 159 10.54 -2.58 8.73
C THR A 159 9.18 -2.72 8.07
N VAL A 160 8.74 -1.68 7.33
CA VAL A 160 7.51 -1.74 6.52
C VAL A 160 7.61 -2.86 5.47
N ARG A 161 8.75 -2.99 4.78
CA ARG A 161 9.01 -4.08 3.81
C ARG A 161 8.82 -5.45 4.44
N GLN A 162 9.34 -5.67 5.65
CA GLN A 162 9.20 -6.94 6.36
C GLN A 162 7.74 -7.24 6.73
N GLN A 163 6.98 -6.23 7.15
CA GLN A 163 5.57 -6.39 7.51
C GLN A 163 4.64 -6.49 6.30
N LEU A 164 5.01 -5.90 5.18
CA LEU A 164 4.29 -6.02 3.91
C LEU A 164 4.63 -7.31 3.15
N GLY A 165 5.81 -7.92 3.40
CA GLY A 165 6.37 -8.99 2.58
C GLY A 165 6.86 -8.52 1.20
N ARG A 166 6.88 -7.20 0.96
CA ARG A 166 7.35 -6.53 -0.25
C ARG A 166 7.74 -5.09 0.06
N PRO A 167 8.55 -4.41 -0.78
CA PRO A 167 8.79 -2.97 -0.62
C PRO A 167 7.50 -2.16 -0.62
N TYR A 168 7.49 -1.06 0.11
CA TYR A 168 6.43 -0.06 -0.04
C TYR A 168 6.60 0.64 -1.37
N GLN A 169 5.56 0.64 -2.19
CA GLN A 169 5.59 1.14 -3.56
C GLN A 169 4.58 2.27 -3.74
N VAL A 170 4.99 3.30 -4.46
CA VAL A 170 4.10 4.34 -5.00
C VAL A 170 4.17 4.35 -6.52
N ARG A 171 3.16 4.91 -7.17
CA ARG A 171 3.01 4.93 -8.62
C ARG A 171 2.72 6.34 -9.12
N GLY A 172 3.20 6.63 -10.30
CA GLY A 172 2.94 7.89 -10.95
C GLY A 172 3.51 7.93 -12.37
N TYR A 173 3.53 9.11 -12.90
CA TYR A 173 4.20 9.39 -14.18
C TYR A 173 5.29 10.44 -13.99
N VAL A 174 6.24 10.49 -14.91
CA VAL A 174 7.32 11.47 -14.86
C VAL A 174 6.86 12.77 -15.49
N GLY A 175 6.66 13.78 -14.66
CA GLY A 175 6.31 15.13 -15.07
C GLY A 175 7.51 16.03 -15.31
N HIS A 176 7.25 17.22 -15.86
CA HIS A 176 8.27 18.24 -16.03
C HIS A 176 8.57 18.93 -14.69
N GLY A 177 9.87 19.01 -14.34
CA GLY A 177 10.38 19.70 -13.17
C GLY A 177 11.28 20.88 -13.52
N LEU A 178 11.90 21.47 -12.52
CA LEU A 178 12.76 22.66 -12.66
C LEU A 178 14.12 22.36 -13.34
N LYS A 179 14.44 21.10 -13.67
CA LYS A 179 15.67 20.62 -14.36
C LYS A 179 16.99 20.98 -13.66
N LYS A 180 16.97 21.51 -12.43
CA LYS A 180 18.19 21.91 -11.68
C LYS A 180 19.17 20.76 -11.49
N GLY A 181 18.69 19.54 -11.28
CA GLY A 181 19.54 18.35 -11.13
C GLY A 181 20.38 18.05 -12.36
N THR A 182 19.86 18.30 -13.56
CA THR A 182 20.59 18.05 -14.82
C THR A 182 21.83 18.93 -14.93
N GLU A 183 21.74 20.20 -14.54
CA GLU A 183 22.85 21.14 -14.55
C GLU A 183 23.97 20.74 -13.57
N LEU A 184 23.63 20.00 -12.52
CA LEU A 184 24.54 19.51 -11.49
C LEU A 184 25.11 18.11 -11.78
N GLY A 185 24.76 17.48 -12.92
CA GLY A 185 25.18 16.12 -13.23
C GLY A 185 24.34 15.03 -12.57
N TYR A 186 23.23 15.39 -11.91
CA TYR A 186 22.30 14.51 -11.24
C TYR A 186 20.87 14.67 -11.79
N PRO A 187 20.61 14.21 -13.05
CA PRO A 187 19.27 14.31 -13.60
C PRO A 187 18.27 13.54 -12.72
N THR A 188 17.17 14.21 -12.37
CA THR A 188 16.09 13.63 -11.56
C THR A 188 14.80 13.55 -12.35
N ALA A 189 14.06 12.46 -12.18
CA ALA A 189 12.69 12.29 -12.62
C ALA A 189 11.74 12.82 -11.53
N ASN A 190 10.90 13.81 -11.90
CA ASN A 190 9.83 14.28 -11.02
C ASN A 190 8.64 13.32 -11.13
N VAL A 191 8.37 12.53 -10.11
CA VAL A 191 7.27 11.59 -10.09
C VAL A 191 6.00 12.28 -9.57
N VAL A 192 5.03 12.45 -10.46
CA VAL A 192 3.69 12.95 -10.15
C VAL A 192 2.81 11.75 -9.81
N LEU A 193 2.34 11.69 -8.56
CA LEU A 193 1.53 10.57 -8.10
C LEU A 193 0.15 10.57 -8.78
N GLU A 194 -0.30 9.41 -9.23
CA GLU A 194 -1.61 9.21 -9.87
C GLU A 194 -2.75 9.08 -8.87
N GLU A 195 -2.44 8.63 -7.66
CA GLU A 195 -3.40 8.37 -6.60
C GLU A 195 -2.88 8.90 -5.25
N PRO A 196 -3.74 9.11 -4.26
CA PRO A 196 -3.36 9.69 -2.97
C PRO A 196 -2.64 8.67 -2.07
N PHE A 197 -1.43 8.27 -2.44
CA PHE A 197 -0.58 7.43 -1.60
C PHE A 197 -0.18 8.13 -0.31
N TYR A 198 -0.11 7.36 0.78
CA TYR A 198 0.55 7.81 1.99
C TYR A 198 2.07 7.81 1.78
N LEU A 199 2.68 8.99 1.81
CA LEU A 199 4.12 9.11 1.59
C LEU A 199 4.89 8.89 2.91
N PRO A 200 6.09 8.26 2.84
CA PRO A 200 6.96 8.14 4.01
C PRO A 200 7.42 9.50 4.54
N LYS A 201 8.17 9.51 5.66
CA LYS A 201 8.86 10.69 6.19
C LYS A 201 9.67 11.38 5.10
N ASN A 202 9.71 12.71 5.11
CA ASN A 202 10.60 13.45 4.21
C ASN A 202 12.07 13.05 4.41
N GLY A 203 12.82 13.01 3.32
CA GLY A 203 14.23 12.64 3.35
C GLY A 203 14.71 11.99 2.06
N VAL A 204 15.91 11.44 2.11
CA VAL A 204 16.56 10.75 1.00
C VAL A 204 16.49 9.24 1.23
N TYR A 205 16.14 8.51 0.17
CA TYR A 205 15.90 7.06 0.20
C TYR A 205 16.70 6.33 -0.87
N MET A 206 17.11 5.13 -0.56
CA MET A 206 17.43 4.12 -1.58
C MET A 206 16.11 3.60 -2.14
N THR A 207 16.00 3.56 -3.46
CA THR A 207 14.78 3.13 -4.13
C THR A 207 15.09 2.20 -5.30
N ARG A 208 14.04 1.50 -5.77
CA ARG A 208 14.01 0.79 -7.03
C ARG A 208 12.99 1.47 -7.92
N PHE A 209 13.45 1.95 -9.04
CA PHE A 209 12.64 2.65 -10.03
C PHE A 209 12.30 1.71 -11.18
N TRP A 210 11.04 1.52 -11.44
CA TRP A 210 10.55 0.68 -12.51
C TRP A 210 10.04 1.54 -13.66
N VAL A 211 10.52 1.27 -14.84
CA VAL A 211 10.05 1.89 -16.09
C VAL A 211 10.13 0.87 -17.22
N ASP A 212 9.10 0.77 -18.05
CA ASP A 212 9.01 -0.15 -19.19
C ASP A 212 9.35 -1.62 -18.79
N GLY A 213 8.92 -2.05 -17.62
CA GLY A 213 9.16 -3.41 -17.08
C GLY A 213 10.58 -3.66 -16.56
N THR A 214 11.46 -2.66 -16.59
CA THR A 214 12.85 -2.77 -16.14
C THR A 214 13.05 -2.04 -14.82
N ALA A 215 13.77 -2.69 -13.89
CA ALA A 215 14.10 -2.14 -12.57
C ALA A 215 15.49 -1.50 -12.55
N TYR A 216 15.56 -0.28 -12.06
CA TYR A 216 16.80 0.47 -11.89
C TYR A 216 17.01 0.81 -10.41
N PHE A 217 18.25 0.69 -9.93
CA PHE A 217 18.59 1.21 -8.62
C PHE A 217 18.64 2.73 -8.67
N SER A 218 18.06 3.39 -7.68
CA SER A 218 17.86 4.83 -7.70
C SER A 218 17.92 5.43 -6.30
N LEU A 219 18.07 6.74 -6.25
CA LEU A 219 17.95 7.54 -5.04
C LEU A 219 16.75 8.48 -5.18
N ALA A 220 15.89 8.52 -4.20
CA ALA A 220 14.74 9.40 -4.19
C ALA A 220 14.86 10.45 -3.08
N SER A 221 14.58 11.70 -3.42
CA SER A 221 14.33 12.78 -2.46
C SER A 221 12.83 12.98 -2.35
N LEU A 222 12.33 12.88 -1.13
CA LEU A 222 10.93 13.14 -0.78
C LEU A 222 10.89 14.36 0.11
N GLY A 223 10.18 15.40 -0.33
CA GLY A 223 10.07 16.67 0.38
C GLY A 223 8.81 17.44 0.03
N TYR A 224 8.75 18.69 0.43
CA TYR A 224 7.67 19.61 0.07
C TYR A 224 8.25 20.86 -0.58
N HIS A 225 7.80 21.17 -1.78
CA HIS A 225 8.11 22.46 -2.40
C HIS A 225 7.06 23.49 -2.00
N PRO A 226 7.48 24.66 -1.47
CA PRO A 226 6.56 25.77 -1.26
C PRO A 226 6.04 26.25 -2.62
N THR A 227 4.73 26.17 -2.84
CA THR A 227 4.10 26.75 -4.01
C THR A 227 3.73 28.21 -3.74
N VAL A 228 3.60 29.01 -4.81
CA VAL A 228 3.21 30.46 -4.74
C VAL A 228 1.88 30.68 -4.01
N ALA A 229 1.05 29.66 -3.85
CA ALA A 229 -0.25 29.68 -3.16
C ALA A 229 -0.21 29.15 -1.71
N ASN A 230 0.95 29.02 -1.07
CA ASN A 230 1.11 28.44 0.28
C ASN A 230 0.59 26.99 0.45
N LEU A 231 0.27 26.30 -0.63
CA LEU A 231 -0.07 24.88 -0.63
C LEU A 231 1.20 24.08 -0.94
N SER A 232 1.85 23.57 0.11
CA SER A 232 2.98 22.68 -0.07
C SER A 232 2.50 21.36 -0.68
N LYS A 233 2.91 21.08 -1.92
CA LYS A 233 2.67 19.76 -2.54
C LYS A 233 3.86 18.86 -2.27
N PRO A 234 3.64 17.57 -1.99
CA PRO A 234 4.73 16.62 -1.89
C PRO A 234 5.47 16.53 -3.22
N SER A 235 6.79 16.50 -3.16
CA SER A 235 7.68 16.33 -4.31
C SER A 235 8.44 15.04 -4.14
N LEU A 236 8.37 14.17 -5.14
CA LEU A 236 9.14 12.93 -5.22
C LEU A 236 10.08 13.05 -6.44
N GLU A 237 11.35 13.32 -6.18
CA GLU A 237 12.38 13.42 -7.20
C GLU A 237 13.28 12.20 -7.14
N VAL A 238 13.47 11.51 -8.27
CA VAL A 238 14.20 10.25 -8.32
C VAL A 238 15.38 10.37 -9.28
N HIS A 239 16.61 10.22 -8.76
CA HIS A 239 17.82 10.07 -9.56
C HIS A 239 18.02 8.58 -9.88
N VAL A 240 17.81 8.23 -11.15
CA VAL A 240 17.88 6.84 -11.61
C VAL A 240 19.32 6.56 -12.06
N LEU A 241 19.99 5.61 -11.36
CA LEU A 241 21.37 5.27 -11.66
C LEU A 241 21.45 4.38 -12.90
N ASP A 242 22.49 4.60 -13.69
CA ASP A 242 22.80 3.81 -14.90
C ASP A 242 21.69 3.81 -15.97
N PHE A 243 20.77 4.79 -15.91
CA PHE A 243 19.71 4.97 -16.90
C PHE A 243 20.13 5.98 -17.99
N GLN A 244 19.88 5.61 -19.23
CA GLN A 244 20.02 6.50 -20.38
C GLN A 244 18.73 6.50 -21.19
N GLY A 245 18.16 7.67 -21.42
CA GLY A 245 16.95 7.81 -22.21
C GLY A 245 15.99 8.89 -21.70
N ASN A 246 14.83 8.96 -22.32
CA ASN A 246 13.77 9.89 -21.93
C ASN A 246 12.78 9.21 -21.00
N LEU A 247 12.55 9.80 -19.83
CA LEU A 247 11.59 9.34 -18.83
C LEU A 247 10.26 10.12 -18.83
N TYR A 248 10.21 11.28 -19.51
CA TYR A 248 9.00 12.13 -19.47
C TYR A 248 7.76 11.38 -19.94
N GLU A 249 6.65 11.62 -19.26
CA GLU A 249 5.32 11.05 -19.53
C GLU A 249 5.22 9.52 -19.36
N LYS A 250 6.31 8.85 -18.97
CA LYS A 250 6.27 7.41 -18.70
C LYS A 250 5.64 7.14 -17.34
N HIS A 251 4.82 6.09 -17.31
CA HIS A 251 4.33 5.50 -16.05
C HIS A 251 5.47 4.77 -15.34
N VAL A 252 5.59 5.02 -14.05
CA VAL A 252 6.70 4.53 -13.25
C VAL A 252 6.23 4.05 -11.87
N TYR A 253 6.99 3.12 -11.29
CA TYR A 253 6.79 2.66 -9.93
C TYR A 253 8.06 2.93 -9.12
N VAL A 254 7.90 3.36 -7.87
CA VAL A 254 9.01 3.63 -6.97
C VAL A 254 8.85 2.81 -5.71
N ASP A 255 9.73 1.83 -5.54
CA ASP A 255 9.83 1.01 -4.33
C ASP A 255 10.78 1.68 -3.34
N PHE A 256 10.34 1.94 -2.12
CA PHE A 256 11.20 2.43 -1.05
C PHE A 256 11.94 1.25 -0.40
N LEU A 257 13.27 1.23 -0.54
CA LEU A 257 14.11 0.12 -0.09
C LEU A 257 14.81 0.41 1.23
N GLY A 258 15.20 1.67 1.49
CA GLY A 258 15.86 2.07 2.70
C GLY A 258 15.96 3.58 2.87
N TYR A 259 15.92 4.03 4.12
CA TYR A 259 16.10 5.43 4.48
C TYR A 259 17.59 5.75 4.60
N LEU A 260 18.05 6.85 4.02
CA LEU A 260 19.44 7.31 4.11
C LEU A 260 19.60 8.44 5.12
N ARG A 261 18.85 9.51 4.98
CA ARG A 261 18.97 10.71 5.82
C ARG A 261 17.77 11.66 5.69
N GLU A 262 17.69 12.61 6.57
CA GLU A 262 16.75 13.73 6.48
C GLU A 262 17.13 14.72 5.37
N GLU A 263 16.19 15.54 4.95
CA GLU A 263 16.46 16.68 4.09
C GLU A 263 17.38 17.68 4.79
N GLN A 264 18.27 18.28 4.04
CA GLN A 264 19.23 19.28 4.53
C GLN A 264 19.23 20.52 3.64
N LYS A 265 19.45 21.67 4.24
CA LYS A 265 19.73 22.91 3.50
C LYS A 265 21.24 23.04 3.31
N PHE A 266 21.66 23.40 2.11
CA PHE A 266 23.07 23.57 1.78
C PHE A 266 23.42 25.04 1.60
N ALA A 267 24.60 25.44 2.06
CA ALA A 267 25.09 26.80 1.95
C ALA A 267 25.55 27.11 0.50
N SER A 268 25.97 26.10 -0.25
CA SER A 268 26.41 26.23 -1.64
C SER A 268 25.97 25.02 -2.50
N LEU A 269 25.97 25.21 -3.82
CA LEU A 269 25.77 24.11 -4.77
C LEU A 269 26.86 23.04 -4.66
N ALA A 270 28.10 23.44 -4.37
CA ALA A 270 29.21 22.50 -4.18
C ALA A 270 28.97 21.57 -2.97
N ASP A 271 28.38 22.10 -1.88
CA ASP A 271 28.04 21.29 -0.70
C ASP A 271 26.89 20.30 -1.03
N LEU A 272 25.91 20.75 -1.81
CA LEU A 272 24.83 19.88 -2.28
C LEU A 272 25.39 18.71 -3.12
N VAL A 273 26.23 18.99 -4.12
CA VAL A 273 26.84 17.96 -4.98
C VAL A 273 27.66 16.98 -4.14
N ARG A 274 28.49 17.48 -3.21
CA ARG A 274 29.30 16.63 -2.32
C ARG A 274 28.43 15.69 -1.49
N GLN A 275 27.29 16.17 -0.98
CA GLN A 275 26.37 15.33 -0.24
C GLN A 275 25.68 14.30 -1.14
N MET A 276 25.34 14.66 -2.37
CA MET A 276 24.75 13.71 -3.34
C MET A 276 25.75 12.61 -3.72
N ASP A 277 27.04 12.93 -3.87
CA ASP A 277 28.11 11.94 -4.07
C ASP A 277 28.22 10.98 -2.89
N GLN A 278 28.14 11.50 -1.66
CA GLN A 278 28.18 10.70 -0.44
C GLN A 278 26.95 9.80 -0.31
N ASP A 279 25.76 10.34 -0.59
CA ASP A 279 24.51 9.56 -0.59
C ASP A 279 24.59 8.41 -1.59
N LYS A 280 25.08 8.68 -2.82
CA LYS A 280 25.29 7.66 -3.86
C LYS A 280 26.29 6.60 -3.42
N ALA A 281 27.42 6.98 -2.85
CA ALA A 281 28.42 6.03 -2.36
C ALA A 281 27.85 5.15 -1.24
N THR A 282 27.13 5.74 -0.28
CA THR A 282 26.46 5.01 0.82
C THR A 282 25.41 4.04 0.28
N ALA A 283 24.59 4.49 -0.66
CA ALA A 283 23.57 3.65 -1.27
C ALA A 283 24.16 2.47 -2.06
N LEU A 284 25.21 2.70 -2.84
CA LEU A 284 25.90 1.65 -3.60
C LEU A 284 26.54 0.60 -2.69
N ALA A 285 27.10 1.01 -1.56
CA ALA A 285 27.65 0.08 -0.56
C ALA A 285 26.57 -0.85 0.02
N ARG A 286 25.32 -0.36 0.18
CA ARG A 286 24.17 -1.12 0.70
C ARG A 286 23.34 -1.80 -0.39
N LYS A 287 23.64 -1.57 -1.69
CA LYS A 287 22.83 -2.05 -2.82
C LYS A 287 22.58 -3.56 -2.77
N LYS A 288 23.61 -4.36 -2.45
CA LYS A 288 23.50 -5.83 -2.40
C LYS A 288 22.50 -6.32 -1.36
N ASP A 289 22.31 -5.58 -0.27
CA ASP A 289 21.46 -5.98 0.85
C ASP A 289 19.98 -5.65 0.59
N VAL A 290 19.70 -4.66 -0.24
CA VAL A 290 18.35 -4.11 -0.41
C VAL A 290 17.78 -4.27 -1.81
N PHE A 291 18.63 -4.31 -2.85
CA PHE A 291 18.24 -4.41 -4.25
C PHE A 291 18.45 -5.85 -4.74
N THR A 292 17.47 -6.69 -4.46
CA THR A 292 17.35 -8.02 -5.09
C THR A 292 16.32 -7.92 -6.20
N THR A 293 16.69 -8.40 -7.38
CA THR A 293 15.81 -8.48 -8.57
C THR A 293 14.74 -9.53 -8.39
#